data_b39dae52af1da724eea7e64aebf81b1e
#
_entry.id   b39dae52af1da724eea7e64aebf81b1e
#
_cell.length_a   1.000
_cell.length_b   1.000
_cell.length_c   1.000
_cell.angle_alpha   90.00
_cell.angle_beta   90.00
_cell.angle_gamma   90.00
#
_symmetry.space_group_name_H-M   'P 1'
#
loop_
_entity.id
_entity.type
_entity.pdbx_description
1 polymer ?
#
loop_
_entity_poly.entity_id
_entity_poly.type
_entity_poly.pdbx_seq_one_letter_code
_entity_poly.pdbx_strand_id
1 'polypeptide(L)'
;MMHINSLVSKLNLKDPWSAITHGIAMLLAIAGTVPLLLRAASGENAPLHIAALAVFILTMILLYTASTVYHSVDSTETVNRRLRKMDHMMIFVMIAGSYTPICLIALHNRIRYILCGLVWSVAILGILLKGLWITCPKWLSSVLYIGMGWLC
;
A
#
# COMPACT_ATOMS: atom_id res chain seq x y z
N MET A 1 23.75 -3.38 -20.06
CA MET A 1 22.44 -2.72 -20.04
C MET A 1 21.53 -3.12 -21.21
N MET A 2 22.03 -3.18 -22.46
CA MET A 2 21.23 -3.59 -23.64
C MET A 2 20.60 -4.98 -23.55
N HIS A 3 21.29 -5.97 -22.98
CA HIS A 3 20.81 -7.36 -22.90
C HIS A 3 19.60 -7.53 -21.97
N ILE A 4 19.55 -6.79 -20.85
CA ILE A 4 18.44 -6.85 -19.88
C ILE A 4 17.18 -6.23 -20.48
N ASN A 5 17.30 -5.10 -21.18
CA ASN A 5 16.16 -4.46 -21.86
C ASN A 5 15.53 -5.37 -22.93
N SER A 6 16.34 -6.15 -23.65
CA SER A 6 15.84 -7.10 -24.66
C SER A 6 15.13 -8.32 -24.04
N LEU A 7 15.52 -8.74 -22.85
CA LEU A 7 14.83 -9.79 -22.10
C LEU A 7 13.50 -9.28 -21.52
N VAL A 8 13.51 -8.08 -20.95
CA VAL A 8 12.33 -7.44 -20.35
C VAL A 8 11.25 -7.13 -21.39
N SER A 9 11.66 -6.70 -22.61
CA SER A 9 10.71 -6.45 -23.72
C SER A 9 9.98 -7.70 -24.22
N LYS A 10 10.55 -8.89 -24.00
CA LYS A 10 9.91 -10.18 -24.34
C LYS A 10 8.79 -10.58 -23.39
N LEU A 11 8.69 -9.97 -22.20
CA LEU A 11 7.69 -10.32 -21.19
C LEU A 11 6.27 -9.85 -21.54
N ASN A 12 6.10 -9.04 -22.59
CA ASN A 12 4.81 -8.49 -23.03
C ASN A 12 3.99 -7.85 -21.91
N LEU A 13 4.69 -7.19 -20.97
CA LEU A 13 4.09 -6.48 -19.85
C LEU A 13 3.81 -5.03 -20.23
N LYS A 14 2.77 -4.43 -19.67
CA LYS A 14 2.39 -3.03 -19.91
C LYS A 14 3.50 -2.06 -19.51
N ASP A 15 4.00 -2.18 -18.28
CA ASP A 15 5.11 -1.39 -17.72
C ASP A 15 6.10 -2.34 -17.03
N PRO A 16 7.02 -2.98 -17.79
CA PRO A 16 7.81 -4.10 -17.29
C PRO A 16 8.63 -3.76 -16.04
N TRP A 17 9.26 -2.60 -15.98
CA TRP A 17 10.10 -2.22 -14.84
C TRP A 17 9.30 -2.02 -13.57
N SER A 18 8.15 -1.36 -13.66
CA SER A 18 7.25 -1.19 -12.51
C SER A 18 6.68 -2.53 -12.06
N ALA A 19 6.25 -3.38 -13.00
CA ALA A 19 5.74 -4.72 -12.69
C ALA A 19 6.77 -5.58 -11.95
N ILE A 20 8.03 -5.60 -12.41
CA ILE A 20 9.11 -6.38 -11.79
C ILE A 20 9.46 -5.82 -10.40
N THR A 21 9.68 -4.52 -10.27
CA THR A 21 10.09 -3.91 -8.99
C THR A 21 9.02 -4.06 -7.93
N HIS A 22 7.76 -3.86 -8.28
CA HIS A 22 6.64 -4.03 -7.34
C HIS A 22 6.39 -5.52 -7.02
N GLY A 23 6.56 -6.42 -8.00
CA GLY A 23 6.51 -7.87 -7.78
C GLY A 23 7.59 -8.34 -6.80
N ILE A 24 8.82 -7.85 -6.95
CA ILE A 24 9.90 -8.12 -5.99
C ILE A 24 9.56 -7.58 -4.61
N ALA A 25 9.05 -6.34 -4.52
CA ALA A 25 8.64 -5.75 -3.24
C ALA A 25 7.52 -6.55 -2.56
N MET A 26 6.55 -7.04 -3.33
CA MET A 26 5.51 -7.95 -2.83
C MET A 26 6.10 -9.22 -2.24
N LEU A 27 7.01 -9.89 -2.96
CA LEU A 27 7.65 -11.12 -2.49
C LEU A 27 8.49 -10.88 -1.23
N LEU A 28 9.21 -9.75 -1.16
CA LEU A 28 9.98 -9.37 0.01
C LEU A 28 9.07 -9.07 1.22
N ALA A 29 7.91 -8.44 1.00
CA ALA A 29 6.92 -8.21 2.05
C ALA A 29 6.35 -9.53 2.59
N ILE A 30 6.05 -10.49 1.70
CA ILE A 30 5.60 -11.84 2.10
C ILE A 30 6.70 -12.57 2.88
N ALA A 31 7.92 -12.58 2.40
CA ALA A 31 9.06 -13.22 3.06
C ALA A 31 9.37 -12.58 4.42
N GLY A 32 9.25 -11.25 4.53
CA GLY A 32 9.44 -10.49 5.76
C GLY A 32 8.35 -10.68 6.81
N THR A 33 7.19 -11.23 6.44
CA THR A 33 6.04 -11.41 7.34
C THR A 33 6.39 -12.28 8.55
N VAL A 34 6.96 -13.46 8.29
CA VAL A 34 7.25 -14.44 9.36
C VAL A 34 8.27 -13.90 10.38
N PRO A 35 9.48 -13.44 9.98
CA PRO A 35 10.45 -12.95 10.95
C PRO A 35 9.96 -11.72 11.71
N LEU A 36 9.19 -10.82 11.08
CA LEU A 36 8.64 -9.66 11.74
C LEU A 36 7.60 -10.03 12.81
N LEU A 37 6.67 -10.94 12.49
CA LEU A 37 5.64 -11.37 13.45
C LEU A 37 6.23 -12.24 14.57
N LEU A 38 7.23 -13.07 14.31
CA LEU A 38 7.95 -13.80 15.34
C LEU A 38 8.68 -12.84 16.30
N ARG A 39 9.30 -11.78 15.77
CA ARG A 39 9.92 -10.75 16.60
C ARG A 39 8.90 -10.01 17.46
N ALA A 40 7.72 -9.70 16.90
CA ALA A 40 6.62 -9.08 17.64
C ALA A 40 6.10 -9.97 18.76
N ALA A 41 6.06 -11.28 18.55
CA ALA A 41 5.56 -12.28 19.51
C ALA A 41 6.46 -12.43 20.73
N SER A 42 7.75 -12.11 20.65
CA SER A 42 8.72 -12.26 21.74
C SER A 42 8.79 -11.07 22.70
N GLY A 43 8.02 -10.00 22.48
CA GLY A 43 8.02 -8.78 23.29
C GLY A 43 6.86 -8.69 24.26
N GLU A 44 6.94 -7.72 25.17
CA GLU A 44 5.77 -7.31 25.97
C GLU A 44 4.66 -6.79 25.05
N ASN A 45 3.38 -6.99 25.46
CA ASN A 45 2.21 -6.62 24.64
C ASN A 45 2.17 -7.30 23.24
N ALA A 46 2.73 -8.51 23.13
CA ALA A 46 2.79 -9.26 21.87
C ALA A 46 1.48 -9.25 21.04
N PRO A 47 0.28 -9.45 21.60
CA PRO A 47 -0.95 -9.43 20.80
C PRO A 47 -1.19 -8.11 20.07
N LEU A 48 -0.92 -6.97 20.73
CA LEU A 48 -1.07 -5.64 20.12
C LEU A 48 -0.03 -5.39 19.03
N HIS A 49 1.23 -5.78 19.29
CA HIS A 49 2.33 -5.63 18.33
C HIS A 49 2.10 -6.51 17.09
N ILE A 50 1.69 -7.76 17.28
CA ILE A 50 1.35 -8.67 16.18
C ILE A 50 0.22 -8.09 15.35
N ALA A 51 -0.87 -7.64 15.97
CA ALA A 51 -2.01 -7.08 15.26
C ALA A 51 -1.62 -5.83 14.45
N ALA A 52 -0.90 -4.89 15.06
CA ALA A 52 -0.46 -3.66 14.40
C ALA A 52 0.47 -3.92 13.21
N LEU A 53 1.45 -4.81 13.38
CA LEU A 53 2.39 -5.17 12.33
C LEU A 53 1.76 -6.04 11.24
N ALA A 54 0.80 -6.91 11.60
CA ALA A 54 0.04 -7.67 10.62
C ALA A 54 -0.78 -6.76 9.69
N VAL A 55 -1.43 -5.72 10.24
CA VAL A 55 -2.13 -4.71 9.44
C VAL A 55 -1.16 -4.01 8.48
N PHE A 56 -0.01 -3.56 8.96
CA PHE A 56 1.01 -2.93 8.13
C PHE A 56 1.47 -3.82 6.97
N ILE A 57 1.86 -5.08 7.27
CA ILE A 57 2.32 -6.01 6.25
C ILE A 57 1.21 -6.34 5.25
N LEU A 58 0.00 -6.59 5.74
CA LEU A 58 -1.13 -6.89 4.87
C LEU A 58 -1.40 -5.75 3.88
N THR A 59 -1.41 -4.50 4.36
CA THR A 59 -1.61 -3.34 3.48
C THR A 59 -0.47 -3.15 2.48
N MET A 60 0.77 -3.47 2.86
CA MET A 60 1.93 -3.46 1.97
C MET A 60 1.81 -4.52 0.86
N ILE A 61 1.45 -5.75 1.22
CA ILE A 61 1.23 -6.84 0.26
C ILE A 61 0.09 -6.48 -0.69
N LEU A 62 -1.02 -5.94 -0.19
CA LEU A 62 -2.15 -5.52 -1.00
C LEU A 62 -1.78 -4.42 -2.01
N LEU A 63 -1.03 -3.39 -1.58
CA LEU A 63 -0.55 -2.33 -2.47
C LEU A 63 0.32 -2.92 -3.58
N TYR A 64 1.37 -3.65 -3.22
CA TYR A 64 2.31 -4.17 -4.21
C TYR A 64 1.68 -5.21 -5.14
N THR A 65 0.71 -6.00 -4.64
CA THR A 65 -0.07 -6.91 -5.50
C THR A 65 -0.91 -6.14 -6.50
N ALA A 66 -1.69 -5.16 -6.06
CA ALA A 66 -2.53 -4.35 -6.94
C ALA A 66 -1.69 -3.61 -7.98
N SER A 67 -0.56 -3.05 -7.57
CA SER A 67 0.36 -2.34 -8.44
C SER A 67 1.06 -3.26 -9.44
N THR A 68 1.53 -4.43 -9.01
CA THR A 68 2.11 -5.45 -9.91
C THR A 68 1.11 -5.87 -10.98
N VAL A 69 -0.15 -6.15 -10.59
CA VAL A 69 -1.21 -6.52 -11.54
C VAL A 69 -1.49 -5.38 -12.52
N TYR A 70 -1.63 -4.14 -12.04
CA TYR A 70 -1.89 -2.98 -12.90
C TYR A 70 -0.79 -2.74 -13.93
N HIS A 71 0.48 -2.90 -13.55
CA HIS A 71 1.63 -2.70 -14.44
C HIS A 71 1.94 -3.92 -15.32
N SER A 72 1.44 -5.10 -14.97
CA SER A 72 1.62 -6.31 -15.75
C SER A 72 0.56 -6.48 -16.84
N VAL A 73 -0.68 -6.11 -16.56
CA VAL A 73 -1.82 -6.40 -17.43
C VAL A 73 -2.06 -5.25 -18.41
N ASP A 74 -2.00 -5.57 -19.71
CA ASP A 74 -2.56 -4.72 -20.76
C ASP A 74 -3.81 -5.38 -21.33
N SER A 75 -4.94 -4.70 -21.23
CA SER A 75 -6.25 -5.25 -21.60
C SER A 75 -7.14 -4.12 -22.13
N THR A 76 -8.46 -4.30 -22.10
CA THR A 76 -9.39 -3.27 -22.53
C THR A 76 -9.27 -1.99 -21.70
N GLU A 77 -9.61 -0.85 -22.28
CA GLU A 77 -9.57 0.45 -21.59
C GLU A 77 -10.33 0.43 -20.27
N THR A 78 -11.46 -0.27 -20.23
CA THR A 78 -12.27 -0.40 -19.01
C THR A 78 -11.53 -1.17 -17.91
N VAL A 79 -10.88 -2.29 -18.24
CA VAL A 79 -10.11 -3.10 -17.30
C VAL A 79 -8.91 -2.30 -16.81
N ASN A 80 -8.14 -1.71 -17.71
CA ASN A 80 -6.98 -0.88 -17.38
C ASN A 80 -7.35 0.28 -16.45
N ARG A 81 -8.50 0.90 -16.65
CA ARG A 81 -9.03 1.97 -15.79
C ARG A 81 -9.38 1.46 -14.39
N ARG A 82 -10.00 0.28 -14.27
CA ARG A 82 -10.33 -0.34 -12.97
C ARG A 82 -9.07 -0.73 -12.21
N LEU A 83 -8.11 -1.36 -12.86
CA LEU A 83 -6.83 -1.73 -12.24
C LEU A 83 -6.08 -0.50 -11.72
N ARG A 84 -5.99 0.57 -12.53
CA ARG A 84 -5.39 1.83 -12.11
C ARG A 84 -6.09 2.46 -10.91
N LYS A 85 -7.44 2.41 -10.86
CA LYS A 85 -8.20 2.90 -9.70
C LYS A 85 -7.85 2.11 -8.44
N MET A 86 -7.82 0.78 -8.55
CA MET A 86 -7.49 -0.11 -7.44
C MET A 86 -6.08 0.15 -6.91
N ASP A 87 -5.09 0.22 -7.80
CA ASP A 87 -3.71 0.58 -7.45
C ASP A 87 -3.64 1.89 -6.66
N HIS A 88 -4.30 2.95 -7.14
CA HIS A 88 -4.31 4.25 -6.45
C HIS A 88 -5.09 4.23 -5.12
N MET A 89 -6.15 3.42 -4.99
CA MET A 89 -6.87 3.27 -3.73
C MET A 89 -6.00 2.58 -2.67
N MET A 90 -5.18 1.60 -3.09
CA MET A 90 -4.29 0.90 -2.16
C MET A 90 -3.20 1.80 -1.56
N ILE A 91 -2.87 2.94 -2.17
CA ILE A 91 -1.97 3.93 -1.57
C ILE A 91 -2.56 4.49 -0.27
N PHE A 92 -3.85 4.84 -0.23
CA PHE A 92 -4.51 5.29 0.99
C PHE A 92 -4.48 4.21 2.08
N VAL A 93 -4.75 2.95 1.70
CA VAL A 93 -4.72 1.80 2.59
C VAL A 93 -3.32 1.60 3.17
N MET A 94 -2.28 1.70 2.32
CA MET A 94 -0.89 1.54 2.75
C MET A 94 -0.44 2.66 3.69
N ILE A 95 -0.80 3.92 3.42
CA ILE A 95 -0.48 5.03 4.31
C ILE A 95 -1.12 4.78 5.69
N ALA A 96 -2.42 4.47 5.75
CA ALA A 96 -3.09 4.17 7.01
C ALA A 96 -2.50 2.93 7.71
N GLY A 97 -2.16 1.90 6.94
CA GLY A 97 -1.49 0.71 7.44
C GLY A 97 -0.13 0.99 8.07
N SER A 98 0.68 1.88 7.48
CA SER A 98 1.99 2.26 8.03
C SER A 98 1.88 3.09 9.31
N TYR A 99 0.83 3.90 9.47
CA TYR A 99 0.55 4.61 10.70
C TYR A 99 0.09 3.69 11.84
N THR A 100 -0.52 2.54 11.53
CA THR A 100 -1.06 1.64 12.55
C THR A 100 -0.02 1.21 13.59
N PRO A 101 1.16 0.67 13.24
CA PRO A 101 2.18 0.35 14.24
C PRO A 101 2.77 1.60 14.90
N ILE A 102 2.93 2.72 14.19
CA ILE A 102 3.40 3.97 14.79
C ILE A 102 2.43 4.41 15.88
N CYS A 103 1.14 4.46 15.60
CA CYS A 103 0.12 4.85 16.54
C CYS A 103 0.02 3.89 17.73
N LEU A 104 -0.05 2.58 17.48
CA LEU A 104 -0.39 1.60 18.52
C LEU A 104 0.82 1.16 19.34
N ILE A 105 2.04 1.21 18.79
CA ILE A 105 3.27 0.74 19.44
C ILE A 105 4.10 1.91 19.98
N ALA A 106 4.33 2.96 19.17
CA ALA A 106 5.23 4.04 19.53
C ALA A 106 4.55 5.16 20.34
N LEU A 107 3.27 5.43 20.10
CA LEU A 107 2.54 6.47 20.81
C LEU A 107 1.88 5.92 22.09
N HIS A 108 1.77 6.80 23.09
CA HIS A 108 1.17 6.50 24.39
C HIS A 108 -0.12 7.34 24.58
N ASN A 109 -0.89 6.99 25.61
CA ASN A 109 -2.12 7.70 25.99
C ASN A 109 -3.24 7.63 24.94
N ARG A 110 -4.24 8.48 25.08
CA ARG A 110 -5.42 8.51 24.20
C ARG A 110 -5.09 8.96 22.77
N ILE A 111 -4.00 9.70 22.57
CA ILE A 111 -3.64 10.25 21.27
C ILE A 111 -3.41 9.16 20.22
N ARG A 112 -2.91 7.98 20.62
CA ARG A 112 -2.69 6.83 19.73
C ARG A 112 -3.95 6.36 19.01
N TYR A 113 -5.08 6.31 19.71
CA TYR A 113 -6.36 5.87 19.14
C TYR A 113 -7.00 6.97 18.29
N ILE A 114 -6.88 8.23 18.72
CA ILE A 114 -7.41 9.40 18.00
C ILE A 114 -6.69 9.54 16.67
N LEU A 115 -5.36 9.51 16.66
CA LEU A 115 -4.56 9.63 15.44
C LEU A 115 -4.80 8.44 14.50
N CYS A 116 -4.79 7.21 15.03
CA CYS A 116 -5.07 6.02 14.24
C CYS A 116 -6.45 6.08 13.59
N GLY A 117 -7.49 6.46 14.36
CA GLY A 117 -8.85 6.61 13.85
C GLY A 117 -8.96 7.71 12.79
N LEU A 118 -8.28 8.85 13.00
CA LEU A 118 -8.25 9.96 12.04
C LEU A 118 -7.61 9.54 10.72
N VAL A 119 -6.45 8.90 10.76
CA VAL A 119 -5.75 8.45 9.54
C VAL A 119 -6.58 7.43 8.76
N TRP A 120 -7.17 6.44 9.44
CA TRP A 120 -8.06 5.48 8.78
C TRP A 120 -9.33 6.13 8.22
N SER A 121 -9.90 7.12 8.92
CA SER A 121 -11.06 7.87 8.42
C SER A 121 -10.73 8.64 7.13
N VAL A 122 -9.58 9.33 7.10
CA VAL A 122 -9.12 10.02 5.89
C VAL A 122 -8.82 9.04 4.75
N ALA A 123 -8.25 7.87 5.05
CA ALA A 123 -8.01 6.82 4.05
C ALA A 123 -9.32 6.33 3.44
N ILE A 124 -10.34 6.04 4.25
CA ILE A 124 -11.66 5.60 3.79
C ILE A 124 -12.31 6.68 2.91
N LEU A 125 -12.28 7.95 3.34
CA LEU A 125 -12.78 9.06 2.54
C LEU A 125 -12.05 9.19 1.19
N GLY A 126 -10.72 9.03 1.18
CA GLY A 126 -9.92 9.04 -0.04
C GLY A 126 -10.25 7.89 -1.00
N ILE A 127 -10.49 6.69 -0.45
CA ILE A 127 -10.93 5.51 -1.22
C ILE A 127 -12.31 5.75 -1.83
N LEU A 128 -13.26 6.25 -1.04
CA LEU A 128 -14.61 6.56 -1.51
C LEU A 128 -14.58 7.63 -2.61
N LEU A 129 -13.80 8.68 -2.41
CA LEU A 129 -13.61 9.75 -3.41
C LEU A 129 -13.04 9.20 -4.71
N LYS A 130 -12.00 8.36 -4.66
CA LYS A 130 -11.43 7.69 -5.84
C LYS A 130 -12.39 6.68 -6.47
N GLY A 131 -13.15 5.96 -5.67
CA GLY A 131 -14.14 4.99 -6.12
C GLY A 131 -15.28 5.64 -6.90
N LEU A 132 -15.86 6.70 -6.35
CA LEU A 132 -17.06 7.37 -6.86
C LEU A 132 -16.74 8.42 -7.93
N TRP A 133 -15.65 9.16 -7.78
CA TRP A 133 -15.30 10.21 -8.73
C TRP A 133 -14.35 9.70 -9.82
N ILE A 134 -14.93 9.31 -10.96
CA ILE A 134 -14.20 8.70 -12.08
C ILE A 134 -13.14 9.63 -12.69
N THR A 135 -13.40 10.94 -12.70
CA THR A 135 -12.55 11.99 -13.29
C THR A 135 -11.73 12.76 -12.25
N CYS A 136 -11.59 12.23 -11.03
CA CYS A 136 -10.84 12.89 -9.96
C CYS A 136 -9.45 13.34 -10.44
N PRO A 137 -9.14 14.65 -10.36
CA PRO A 137 -7.87 15.18 -10.86
C PRO A 137 -6.70 14.59 -10.07
N LYS A 138 -5.59 14.35 -10.78
CA LYS A 138 -4.39 13.72 -10.19
C LYS A 138 -3.81 14.54 -9.03
N TRP A 139 -3.83 15.87 -9.14
CA TRP A 139 -3.31 16.76 -8.11
C TRP A 139 -4.04 16.61 -6.77
N LEU A 140 -5.38 16.42 -6.79
CA LEU A 140 -6.17 16.24 -5.56
C LEU A 140 -5.75 14.96 -4.81
N SER A 141 -5.51 13.88 -5.55
CA SER A 141 -5.01 12.64 -4.94
C SER A 141 -3.62 12.82 -4.33
N SER A 142 -2.72 13.52 -5.06
CA SER A 142 -1.37 13.81 -4.56
C SER A 142 -1.40 14.67 -3.29
N VAL A 143 -2.25 15.70 -3.26
CA VAL A 143 -2.43 16.53 -2.06
C VAL A 143 -2.93 15.70 -0.87
N LEU A 144 -3.91 14.80 -1.10
CA LEU A 144 -4.42 13.92 -0.05
C LEU A 144 -3.34 12.96 0.45
N TYR A 145 -2.54 12.34 -0.43
CA TYR A 145 -1.45 11.45 -0.03
C TYR A 145 -0.39 12.18 0.79
N ILE A 146 0.04 13.37 0.31
CA ILE A 146 1.02 14.20 1.03
C ILE A 146 0.44 14.64 2.38
N GLY A 147 -0.79 15.15 2.40
CA GLY A 147 -1.46 15.56 3.63
C GLY A 147 -1.57 14.43 4.65
N MET A 148 -1.95 13.22 4.22
CA MET A 148 -1.96 12.04 5.09
C MET A 148 -0.56 11.68 5.60
N GLY A 149 0.47 11.75 4.75
CA GLY A 149 1.85 11.45 5.14
C GLY A 149 2.43 12.45 6.15
N TRP A 150 1.85 13.64 6.29
CA TRP A 150 2.30 14.71 7.20
C TRP A 150 1.49 14.80 8.49
N LEU A 151 0.57 13.87 8.75
CA LEU A 151 -0.24 13.86 9.98
C LEU A 151 0.54 13.46 11.24
N CYS A 152 1.76 12.94 11.10
CA CYS A 152 2.62 12.48 12.21
C CYS A 152 3.87 13.31 12.35
#